data_eb469afc00e4f4c1d8dcbb47c0b300fb
#
_entry.id   eb469afc00e4f4c1d8dcbb47c0b300fb
#
_cell.length_a   1.000
_cell.length_b   1.000
_cell.length_c   1.000
_cell.angle_alpha   90.00
_cell.angle_beta   90.00
_cell.angle_gamma   90.00
#
_symmetry.space_group_name_H-M   'P 1'
#
loop_
_entity.id
_entity.type
_entity.pdbx_description
1 polymer ?
#
loop_
_entity_poly.entity_id
_entity_poly.type
_entity_poly.pdbx_seq_one_letter_code
_entity_poly.pdbx_strand_id
1 'polypeptide(L)'
;NGAWGSLSGASGISNVVDDTSPQLGGNLDVQANELNTSTTNGNIKVTPNGTGLFEIKGNTNDGTLQLNCNANSHGVKIKSPAHSAGQSYTLILPDNQIAADKVLKVKSITGSGATAVGQLEYADAGGGGGTGGGGEQIFFESENEMNTSYTISSNHNALVAGPLTIASGATLTINSPSVVTIP
;
A
#
# COMPACT_ATOMS: atom_id res chain seq x y z
N ASN A 1 -5.86 30.55 -39.39
CA ASN A 1 -6.71 31.39 -38.53
C ASN A 1 -8.15 30.97 -38.72
N GLY A 2 -8.60 29.94 -38.01
CA GLY A 2 -10.01 29.57 -37.92
C GLY A 2 -10.70 30.58 -37.02
N ALA A 3 -11.21 31.65 -37.59
CA ALA A 3 -12.19 32.47 -36.92
C ALA A 3 -13.44 31.60 -36.70
N TRP A 4 -13.77 31.34 -35.46
CA TRP A 4 -15.10 30.81 -35.08
C TRP A 4 -16.12 31.88 -35.48
N GLY A 5 -16.71 31.73 -36.70
CA GLY A 5 -17.78 32.57 -37.10
C GLY A 5 -18.94 32.41 -36.12
N SER A 6 -19.43 33.49 -35.55
CA SER A 6 -20.66 33.46 -34.79
C SER A 6 -21.75 32.87 -35.69
N LEU A 7 -22.25 31.69 -35.34
CA LEU A 7 -23.46 31.15 -35.91
C LEU A 7 -24.58 32.11 -35.50
N SER A 8 -24.94 33.03 -36.41
CA SER A 8 -26.12 33.92 -36.23
C SER A 8 -27.33 33.03 -36.12
N GLY A 9 -27.84 32.84 -34.89
CA GLY A 9 -29.04 32.06 -34.63
C GLY A 9 -28.86 30.87 -33.66
N ALA A 10 -27.67 30.46 -33.32
CA ALA A 10 -27.41 29.58 -32.18
C ALA A 10 -26.83 30.41 -31.04
N SER A 11 -27.52 30.49 -29.92
CA SER A 11 -26.96 30.98 -28.66
C SER A 11 -25.85 29.99 -28.27
N GLY A 12 -24.63 30.22 -28.80
CA GLY A 12 -23.46 29.49 -28.36
C GLY A 12 -23.28 29.72 -26.84
N ILE A 13 -22.96 28.68 -26.10
CA ILE A 13 -22.68 28.82 -24.69
C ILE A 13 -21.48 29.76 -24.55
N SER A 14 -21.71 30.96 -23.97
CA SER A 14 -20.63 31.94 -23.76
C SER A 14 -19.66 31.49 -22.67
N ASN A 15 -20.13 30.61 -21.79
CA ASN A 15 -19.35 30.01 -20.70
C ASN A 15 -19.92 28.62 -20.38
N VAL A 16 -19.08 27.67 -20.01
CA VAL A 16 -19.50 26.33 -19.59
C VAL A 16 -20.46 26.38 -18.38
N VAL A 17 -20.39 27.43 -17.57
CA VAL A 17 -21.32 27.63 -16.43
C VAL A 17 -22.78 27.77 -16.85
N ASP A 18 -23.05 28.17 -18.11
CA ASP A 18 -24.38 28.33 -18.63
C ASP A 18 -25.03 26.98 -19.02
N ASP A 19 -24.24 25.93 -19.10
CA ASP A 19 -24.71 24.56 -19.32
C ASP A 19 -24.85 23.81 -18.00
N THR A 20 -26.05 23.44 -17.64
CA THR A 20 -26.36 22.69 -16.40
C THR A 20 -25.99 21.20 -16.49
N SER A 21 -25.65 20.70 -17.67
CA SER A 21 -25.30 19.30 -17.93
C SER A 21 -24.16 19.19 -18.97
N PRO A 22 -23.01 19.84 -18.75
CA PRO A 22 -21.95 19.90 -19.74
C PRO A 22 -21.39 18.50 -20.03
N GLN A 23 -21.36 18.12 -21.32
CA GLN A 23 -20.80 16.87 -21.79
C GLN A 23 -19.63 17.17 -22.73
N LEU A 24 -18.48 16.48 -22.49
CA LEU A 24 -17.33 16.55 -23.35
C LEU A 24 -17.42 15.46 -24.41
N GLY A 25 -17.46 15.83 -25.70
CA GLY A 25 -17.44 14.90 -26.82
C GLY A 25 -16.05 14.30 -27.08
N GLY A 26 -15.05 14.67 -26.30
CA GLY A 26 -13.67 14.21 -26.37
C GLY A 26 -12.91 14.45 -25.08
N ASN A 27 -11.59 14.27 -25.12
CA ASN A 27 -10.74 14.51 -23.97
C ASN A 27 -10.68 15.99 -23.60
N LEU A 28 -10.70 16.30 -22.31
CA LEU A 28 -10.37 17.62 -21.80
C LEU A 28 -8.85 17.76 -21.73
N ASP A 29 -8.28 18.60 -22.58
CA ASP A 29 -6.88 19.01 -22.53
C ASP A 29 -6.78 20.35 -21.77
N VAL A 30 -6.26 20.31 -20.55
CA VAL A 30 -6.08 21.51 -19.73
C VAL A 30 -4.76 22.23 -20.02
N GLN A 31 -3.91 21.69 -20.91
CA GLN A 31 -2.61 22.23 -21.28
C GLN A 31 -1.74 22.50 -20.01
N ALA A 32 -1.35 23.75 -19.77
CA ALA A 32 -0.59 24.18 -18.60
C ALA A 32 -1.49 24.75 -17.47
N ASN A 33 -2.81 24.62 -17.59
CA ASN A 33 -3.75 25.10 -16.58
C ASN A 33 -4.09 24.02 -15.56
N GLU A 34 -4.82 24.40 -14.53
CA GLU A 34 -5.21 23.55 -13.41
C GLU A 34 -6.72 23.29 -13.40
N LEU A 35 -7.13 22.15 -12.85
CA LEU A 35 -8.50 21.94 -12.42
C LEU A 35 -8.60 22.39 -10.95
N ASN A 36 -9.28 23.49 -10.70
CA ASN A 36 -9.43 24.06 -9.37
C ASN A 36 -10.88 24.33 -9.00
N THR A 37 -11.14 24.67 -7.75
CA THR A 37 -12.42 25.23 -7.30
C THR A 37 -12.20 26.60 -6.66
N SER A 38 -13.02 27.58 -7.03
CA SER A 38 -12.99 28.92 -6.41
C SER A 38 -13.79 28.97 -5.10
N THR A 39 -14.55 27.94 -4.77
CA THR A 39 -15.32 27.85 -3.53
C THR A 39 -14.41 27.53 -2.36
N THR A 40 -14.43 28.36 -1.33
CA THR A 40 -13.68 28.09 -0.08
C THR A 40 -14.03 26.71 0.48
N ASN A 41 -13.01 25.88 0.74
CA ASN A 41 -13.14 24.48 1.17
C ASN A 41 -13.93 23.58 0.18
N GLY A 42 -14.03 23.99 -1.07
CA GLY A 42 -14.65 23.19 -2.14
C GLY A 42 -13.75 22.00 -2.55
N ASN A 43 -14.37 20.86 -2.78
CA ASN A 43 -13.67 19.65 -3.25
C ASN A 43 -13.76 19.52 -4.77
N ILE A 44 -12.70 19.05 -5.43
CA ILE A 44 -12.78 18.49 -6.77
C ILE A 44 -13.19 17.04 -6.63
N LYS A 45 -14.41 16.70 -7.10
CA LYS A 45 -14.98 15.36 -7.03
C LYS A 45 -14.84 14.67 -8.38
N VAL A 46 -14.24 13.48 -8.39
CA VAL A 46 -14.18 12.61 -9.56
C VAL A 46 -14.92 11.33 -9.22
N THR A 47 -15.99 11.04 -9.94
CA THR A 47 -16.88 9.90 -9.67
C THR A 47 -17.01 9.03 -10.92
N PRO A 48 -16.16 8.01 -11.10
CA PRO A 48 -16.33 7.04 -12.17
C PRO A 48 -17.64 6.28 -12.02
N ASN A 49 -18.24 5.86 -13.13
CA ASN A 49 -19.48 5.11 -13.14
C ASN A 49 -19.23 3.59 -13.08
N GLY A 50 -20.02 2.86 -12.29
CA GLY A 50 -19.97 1.41 -12.15
C GLY A 50 -18.60 0.93 -11.64
N THR A 51 -17.93 0.08 -12.42
CA THR A 51 -16.58 -0.46 -12.11
C THR A 51 -15.44 0.40 -12.63
N GLY A 52 -15.72 1.61 -13.11
CA GLY A 52 -14.71 2.53 -13.61
C GLY A 52 -13.72 2.96 -12.51
N LEU A 53 -12.54 3.40 -12.93
CA LEU A 53 -11.47 3.82 -12.04
C LEU A 53 -11.05 5.27 -12.34
N PHE A 54 -10.48 5.95 -11.37
CA PHE A 54 -9.68 7.14 -11.61
C PHE A 54 -8.25 6.69 -11.90
N GLU A 55 -7.87 6.69 -13.19
CA GLU A 55 -6.55 6.25 -13.64
C GLU A 55 -5.57 7.42 -13.78
N ILE A 56 -4.40 7.30 -13.18
CA ILE A 56 -3.25 8.17 -13.44
C ILE A 56 -2.33 7.44 -14.41
N LYS A 57 -2.47 7.73 -15.70
CA LYS A 57 -1.68 7.08 -16.76
C LYS A 57 -0.27 7.64 -16.86
N GLY A 58 0.68 6.76 -17.15
CA GLY A 58 1.99 7.15 -17.58
C GLY A 58 2.01 7.53 -19.06
N ASN A 59 2.96 8.39 -19.42
CA ASN A 59 3.33 8.66 -20.82
C ASN A 59 4.85 8.77 -20.86
N THR A 60 5.53 7.71 -21.32
CA THR A 60 6.99 7.52 -21.25
C THR A 60 7.58 7.39 -19.82
N ASN A 61 6.84 7.79 -18.79
CA ASN A 61 7.17 7.62 -17.37
C ASN A 61 6.02 6.94 -16.65
N ASP A 62 6.32 6.29 -15.53
CA ASP A 62 5.29 5.59 -14.73
C ASP A 62 4.28 6.57 -14.13
N GLY A 63 3.00 6.15 -14.07
CA GLY A 63 1.93 6.92 -13.45
C GLY A 63 2.28 7.29 -12.01
N THR A 64 2.10 8.55 -11.64
CA THR A 64 2.55 9.08 -10.34
C THR A 64 1.52 10.06 -9.78
N LEU A 65 1.10 9.84 -8.52
CA LEU A 65 0.36 10.81 -7.73
C LEU A 65 1.34 11.56 -6.82
N GLN A 66 1.33 12.89 -6.83
CA GLN A 66 2.11 13.72 -5.94
C GLN A 66 1.20 14.48 -4.98
N LEU A 67 1.52 14.41 -3.69
CA LEU A 67 0.86 15.15 -2.62
C LEU A 67 1.83 16.21 -2.11
N ASN A 68 1.56 17.47 -2.42
CA ASN A 68 2.42 18.58 -2.04
C ASN A 68 2.11 19.09 -0.63
N CYS A 69 3.12 19.72 -0.01
CA CYS A 69 2.93 20.51 1.21
C CYS A 69 2.10 21.77 0.92
N ASN A 70 1.67 22.46 1.96
CA ASN A 70 0.83 23.67 1.85
C ASN A 70 1.48 24.82 1.06
N ALA A 71 2.79 24.87 0.94
CA ALA A 71 3.53 25.86 0.17
C ALA A 71 3.92 25.37 -1.25
N ASN A 72 3.55 24.17 -1.63
CA ASN A 72 3.87 23.52 -2.92
C ASN A 72 5.37 23.44 -3.25
N SER A 73 6.24 23.60 -2.26
CA SER A 73 7.69 23.60 -2.45
C SER A 73 8.33 22.20 -2.45
N HIS A 74 7.63 21.20 -1.89
CA HIS A 74 8.02 19.80 -1.84
C HIS A 74 6.78 18.91 -1.67
N GLY A 75 6.93 17.62 -1.97
CA GLY A 75 5.81 16.68 -1.87
C GLY A 75 6.24 15.22 -1.87
N VAL A 76 5.34 14.37 -1.40
CA VAL A 76 5.48 12.90 -1.41
C VAL A 76 4.78 12.33 -2.63
N LYS A 77 5.37 11.30 -3.23
CA LYS A 77 4.85 10.65 -4.44
C LYS A 77 4.48 9.20 -4.17
N ILE A 78 3.33 8.79 -4.69
CA ILE A 78 2.94 7.39 -4.86
C ILE A 78 3.05 7.08 -6.34
N LYS A 79 3.89 6.11 -6.68
CA LYS A 79 4.28 5.80 -8.06
C LYS A 79 4.07 4.32 -8.35
N SER A 80 3.61 4.00 -9.56
CA SER A 80 3.50 2.61 -9.99
C SER A 80 4.86 1.94 -10.11
N PRO A 81 4.95 0.59 -10.00
CA PRO A 81 6.16 -0.14 -10.30
C PRO A 81 6.65 0.12 -11.74
N ALA A 82 7.93 -0.07 -11.99
CA ALA A 82 8.47 -0.01 -13.33
C ALA A 82 7.83 -1.06 -14.25
N HIS A 83 7.64 -0.74 -15.54
CA HIS A 83 7.06 -1.66 -16.53
C HIS A 83 7.73 -3.05 -16.53
N SER A 84 9.05 -3.11 -16.38
CA SER A 84 9.83 -4.36 -16.37
C SER A 84 9.50 -5.27 -15.17
N ALA A 85 8.89 -4.76 -14.11
CA ALA A 85 8.45 -5.55 -12.96
C ALA A 85 7.23 -6.43 -13.27
N GLY A 86 6.43 -6.09 -14.31
CA GLY A 86 5.26 -6.86 -14.75
C GLY A 86 4.18 -7.02 -13.68
N GLN A 87 4.06 -6.07 -12.73
CA GLN A 87 3.16 -6.16 -11.59
C GLN A 87 1.86 -5.38 -11.83
N SER A 88 0.74 -5.99 -11.46
CA SER A 88 -0.61 -5.40 -11.54
C SER A 88 -1.45 -5.74 -10.30
N TYR A 89 -0.80 -5.88 -9.15
CA TYR A 89 -1.48 -6.21 -7.89
C TYR A 89 -2.36 -5.08 -7.40
N THR A 90 -3.35 -5.43 -6.59
CA THR A 90 -4.20 -4.47 -5.88
C THR A 90 -3.86 -4.49 -4.39
N LEU A 91 -3.72 -3.31 -3.77
CA LEU A 91 -3.63 -3.16 -2.32
C LEU A 91 -4.92 -2.54 -1.80
N ILE A 92 -5.62 -3.26 -0.94
CA ILE A 92 -6.79 -2.75 -0.23
C ILE A 92 -6.30 -2.13 1.07
N LEU A 93 -6.68 -0.88 1.34
CA LEU A 93 -6.29 -0.17 2.56
C LEU A 93 -6.75 -0.93 3.82
N PRO A 94 -6.12 -0.70 4.98
CA PRO A 94 -6.44 -1.42 6.21
C PRO A 94 -7.93 -1.41 6.55
N ASP A 95 -8.43 -2.57 6.95
CA ASP A 95 -9.79 -2.77 7.45
C ASP A 95 -9.89 -2.64 8.98
N ASN A 96 -8.77 -2.38 9.65
CA ASN A 96 -8.69 -2.13 11.07
C ASN A 96 -8.30 -0.68 11.40
N GLN A 97 -8.55 -0.28 12.63
CA GLN A 97 -8.26 1.08 13.10
C GLN A 97 -6.76 1.34 13.16
N ILE A 98 -6.37 2.56 12.73
CA ILE A 98 -4.99 3.04 12.91
C ILE A 98 -4.67 3.16 14.40
N ALA A 99 -3.47 2.75 14.79
CA ALA A 99 -2.94 2.88 16.15
C ALA A 99 -1.46 3.24 16.13
N ALA A 100 -0.98 3.86 17.20
CA ALA A 100 0.44 4.16 17.36
C ALA A 100 1.28 2.88 17.39
N ASP A 101 2.54 2.99 16.99
CA ASP A 101 3.54 1.92 17.01
C ASP A 101 3.19 0.68 16.16
N LYS A 102 2.25 0.82 15.23
CA LYS A 102 1.91 -0.23 14.28
C LYS A 102 2.58 0.00 12.93
N VAL A 103 2.93 -1.10 12.27
CA VAL A 103 3.41 -1.11 10.88
C VAL A 103 2.29 -1.49 9.93
N LEU A 104 2.36 -0.96 8.72
CA LEU A 104 1.48 -1.36 7.63
C LEU A 104 2.03 -2.62 6.99
N LYS A 105 1.27 -3.71 7.01
CA LYS A 105 1.66 -4.98 6.37
C LYS A 105 0.50 -5.62 5.61
N VAL A 106 0.80 -6.58 4.76
CA VAL A 106 -0.21 -7.40 4.08
C VAL A 106 -0.75 -8.43 5.07
N LYS A 107 -2.06 -8.35 5.36
CA LYS A 107 -2.82 -9.27 6.23
C LYS A 107 -3.12 -10.60 5.55
N SER A 108 -3.60 -10.52 4.32
CA SER A 108 -4.00 -11.68 3.53
C SER A 108 -3.86 -11.40 2.04
N ILE A 109 -3.77 -12.47 1.25
CA ILE A 109 -3.66 -12.39 -0.20
C ILE A 109 -4.77 -13.25 -0.81
N THR A 110 -5.45 -12.71 -1.82
CA THR A 110 -6.38 -13.44 -2.69
C THR A 110 -5.80 -13.49 -4.09
N GLY A 111 -5.84 -14.67 -4.72
CA GLY A 111 -5.15 -14.89 -5.98
C GLY A 111 -3.65 -15.12 -5.80
N SER A 112 -2.89 -15.01 -6.88
CA SER A 112 -1.44 -15.24 -6.88
C SER A 112 -0.73 -14.47 -7.98
N GLY A 113 0.60 -14.37 -7.87
CA GLY A 113 1.45 -13.75 -8.89
C GLY A 113 1.22 -12.25 -9.04
N ALA A 114 1.42 -11.75 -10.26
CA ALA A 114 1.43 -10.32 -10.56
C ALA A 114 0.10 -9.60 -10.35
N THR A 115 -1.02 -10.31 -10.33
CA THR A 115 -2.39 -9.76 -10.22
C THR A 115 -3.04 -10.07 -8.87
N ALA A 116 -2.28 -10.51 -7.87
CA ALA A 116 -2.80 -10.80 -6.54
C ALA A 116 -3.43 -9.56 -5.89
N VAL A 117 -4.41 -9.79 -5.03
CA VAL A 117 -5.05 -8.74 -4.22
C VAL A 117 -4.61 -8.91 -2.78
N GLY A 118 -3.93 -7.91 -2.23
CA GLY A 118 -3.46 -7.88 -0.85
C GLY A 118 -4.34 -6.98 0.02
N GLN A 119 -4.95 -7.54 1.06
CA GLN A 119 -5.57 -6.76 2.13
C GLN A 119 -4.48 -6.29 3.08
N LEU A 120 -4.40 -4.98 3.31
CA LEU A 120 -3.48 -4.39 4.28
C LEU A 120 -4.10 -4.33 5.69
N GLU A 121 -3.25 -4.31 6.70
CA GLU A 121 -3.62 -4.04 8.10
C GLU A 121 -2.55 -3.25 8.83
N TYR A 122 -2.93 -2.58 9.91
CA TYR A 122 -2.00 -2.08 10.92
C TYR A 122 -1.79 -3.16 11.98
N ALA A 123 -0.57 -3.60 12.16
CA ALA A 123 -0.22 -4.65 13.11
C ALA A 123 1.13 -4.40 13.76
N ASP A 124 1.45 -5.13 14.78
CA ASP A 124 2.78 -5.08 15.40
C ASP A 124 3.85 -5.45 14.38
N ALA A 125 4.97 -4.76 14.44
CA ALA A 125 6.17 -5.18 13.75
C ALA A 125 6.50 -6.58 14.28
N GLY A 126 6.45 -7.60 13.41
CA GLY A 126 6.79 -8.97 13.80
C GLY A 126 8.18 -8.97 14.43
N GLY A 127 8.25 -9.13 15.71
CA GLY A 127 9.51 -9.21 16.45
C GLY A 127 10.16 -10.56 16.18
N GLY A 128 11.22 -10.57 15.41
CA GLY A 128 12.18 -11.68 15.38
C GLY A 128 13.22 -11.50 16.48
N GLY A 129 12.80 -11.29 17.71
CA GLY A 129 13.70 -11.14 18.86
C GLY A 129 12.94 -11.30 20.16
N GLY A 130 13.58 -11.84 21.17
CA GLY A 130 12.99 -11.97 22.51
C GLY A 130 12.42 -10.64 22.99
N THR A 131 11.17 -10.64 23.37
CA THR A 131 10.51 -9.50 23.99
C THR A 131 10.60 -9.68 25.51
N GLY A 132 11.40 -8.83 26.17
CA GLY A 132 11.39 -8.74 27.62
C GLY A 132 10.03 -8.24 28.11
N GLY A 133 9.45 -8.87 29.12
CA GLY A 133 8.21 -8.44 29.77
C GLY A 133 8.35 -7.02 30.30
N GLY A 134 7.34 -6.17 30.08
CA GLY A 134 7.29 -4.81 30.60
C GLY A 134 8.03 -3.74 29.81
N GLY A 135 8.48 -4.03 28.58
CA GLY A 135 9.12 -3.05 27.69
C GLY A 135 10.64 -2.87 27.90
N GLU A 136 11.24 -3.58 28.85
CA GLU A 136 12.69 -3.62 29.04
C GLU A 136 13.33 -4.57 28.02
N GLN A 137 14.26 -4.07 27.20
CA GLN A 137 14.91 -4.84 26.13
C GLN A 137 16.24 -5.51 26.57
N ILE A 138 16.49 -5.57 27.86
CA ILE A 138 17.71 -6.18 28.43
C ILE A 138 17.60 -7.69 28.61
N PHE A 139 16.38 -8.24 28.61
CA PHE A 139 16.14 -9.67 28.76
C PHE A 139 15.65 -10.29 27.47
N PHE A 140 16.26 -11.42 27.11
CA PHE A 140 15.77 -12.29 26.07
C PHE A 140 14.89 -13.36 26.70
N GLU A 141 13.59 -13.24 26.57
CA GLU A 141 12.62 -14.23 27.06
C GLU A 141 12.28 -15.20 25.94
N SER A 142 12.34 -16.49 26.21
CA SER A 142 11.87 -17.57 25.36
C SER A 142 10.96 -18.48 26.12
N GLU A 143 9.99 -19.10 25.43
CA GLU A 143 9.21 -20.17 26.02
C GLU A 143 10.11 -21.34 26.43
N ASN A 144 9.80 -21.97 27.52
CA ASN A 144 10.53 -23.14 28.05
C ASN A 144 9.91 -24.48 27.64
N GLU A 145 8.81 -24.44 26.89
CA GLU A 145 8.11 -25.62 26.36
C GLU A 145 7.85 -25.44 24.86
N MET A 146 8.27 -26.43 24.06
CA MET A 146 8.02 -26.49 22.63
C MET A 146 6.80 -27.38 22.34
N ASN A 147 5.68 -26.79 21.97
CA ASN A 147 4.41 -27.46 21.70
C ASN A 147 4.20 -27.83 20.23
N THR A 148 5.02 -27.29 19.33
CA THR A 148 4.95 -27.52 17.88
C THR A 148 6.28 -28.05 17.37
N SER A 149 6.27 -29.03 16.48
CA SER A 149 7.48 -29.56 15.87
C SER A 149 8.27 -28.48 15.14
N TYR A 150 9.58 -28.47 15.33
CA TYR A 150 10.49 -27.51 14.72
C TYR A 150 11.71 -28.18 14.11
N THR A 151 12.18 -27.68 12.98
CA THR A 151 13.38 -28.18 12.31
C THR A 151 14.41 -27.07 12.20
N ILE A 152 15.58 -27.29 12.79
CA ILE A 152 16.74 -26.45 12.54
C ILE A 152 17.25 -26.74 11.13
N SER A 153 17.25 -25.73 10.26
CA SER A 153 17.74 -25.87 8.89
C SER A 153 19.23 -26.25 8.86
N SER A 154 19.67 -26.98 7.84
CA SER A 154 21.08 -27.30 7.66
C SER A 154 21.94 -26.03 7.64
N ASN A 155 23.14 -26.12 8.23
CA ASN A 155 24.08 -24.99 8.37
C ASN A 155 23.57 -23.82 9.24
N HIS A 156 22.60 -24.03 10.12
CA HIS A 156 22.12 -23.03 11.09
C HIS A 156 22.32 -23.54 12.50
N ASN A 157 22.79 -22.68 13.39
CA ASN A 157 22.89 -22.98 14.83
C ASN A 157 21.76 -22.24 15.57
N ALA A 158 21.23 -22.87 16.61
CA ALA A 158 20.20 -22.28 17.46
C ALA A 158 20.66 -22.21 18.92
N LEU A 159 20.21 -21.18 19.61
CA LEU A 159 20.41 -21.00 21.06
C LEU A 159 19.03 -20.97 21.71
N VAL A 160 18.84 -21.75 22.77
CA VAL A 160 17.62 -21.80 23.57
C VAL A 160 17.99 -21.57 25.03
N ALA A 161 17.34 -20.63 25.70
CA ALA A 161 17.48 -20.51 27.15
C ALA A 161 16.88 -21.76 27.81
N GLY A 162 17.70 -22.48 28.60
CA GLY A 162 17.26 -23.71 29.28
C GLY A 162 16.42 -23.46 30.53
N PRO A 163 15.73 -24.49 31.05
CA PRO A 163 15.50 -25.82 30.46
C PRO A 163 14.47 -25.76 29.31
N LEU A 164 14.62 -26.64 28.29
CA LEU A 164 13.65 -26.81 27.21
C LEU A 164 12.89 -28.13 27.40
N THR A 165 11.58 -28.05 27.48
CA THR A 165 10.66 -29.20 27.44
C THR A 165 10.13 -29.36 26.02
N ILE A 166 10.10 -30.58 25.50
CA ILE A 166 9.42 -30.91 24.25
C ILE A 166 8.12 -31.61 24.59
N ALA A 167 6.99 -30.99 24.26
CA ALA A 167 5.68 -31.54 24.56
C ALA A 167 5.43 -32.87 23.83
N SER A 168 4.54 -33.70 24.41
CA SER A 168 4.14 -34.96 23.77
C SER A 168 3.58 -34.71 22.37
N GLY A 169 4.12 -35.41 21.38
CA GLY A 169 3.75 -35.25 19.96
C GLY A 169 4.52 -34.17 19.20
N ALA A 170 5.31 -33.35 19.87
CA ALA A 170 6.24 -32.43 19.18
C ALA A 170 7.61 -33.10 18.94
N THR A 171 8.31 -32.66 17.90
CA THR A 171 9.64 -33.16 17.52
C THR A 171 10.56 -31.99 17.19
N LEU A 172 11.76 -31.97 17.83
CA LEU A 172 12.85 -31.09 17.42
C LEU A 172 13.79 -31.86 16.51
N THR A 173 13.89 -31.41 15.26
CA THR A 173 14.82 -31.99 14.27
C THR A 173 16.02 -31.07 14.10
N ILE A 174 17.22 -31.62 14.22
CA ILE A 174 18.48 -30.90 14.05
C ILE A 174 19.18 -31.50 12.83
N ASN A 175 19.18 -30.80 11.71
CA ASN A 175 19.86 -31.26 10.49
C ASN A 175 21.38 -31.04 10.57
N SER A 176 22.15 -32.04 10.21
CA SER A 176 23.62 -31.92 10.14
C SER A 176 24.04 -30.82 9.13
N PRO A 177 25.03 -30.00 9.42
CA PRO A 177 25.93 -29.98 10.61
C PRO A 177 25.47 -29.01 11.72
N SER A 178 24.18 -28.67 11.78
CA SER A 178 23.63 -27.71 12.74
C SER A 178 23.74 -28.16 14.19
N VAL A 179 23.81 -27.19 15.12
CA VAL A 179 23.91 -27.40 16.56
C VAL A 179 22.84 -26.58 17.28
N VAL A 180 22.25 -27.18 18.32
CA VAL A 180 21.41 -26.45 19.30
C VAL A 180 22.21 -26.38 20.62
N THR A 181 22.36 -25.18 21.14
CA THR A 181 22.98 -24.92 22.43
C THR A 181 21.91 -24.56 23.45
N ILE A 182 21.90 -25.25 24.59
CA ILE A 182 21.03 -24.98 25.75
C ILE A 182 22.00 -24.74 26.92
N PRO A 183 22.23 -23.46 27.30
CA PRO A 183 23.11 -23.12 28.41
C PRO A 183 22.49 -23.43 29.77
#